data_5c4ba71bd789506c3a6cbcb9bbc23fdb
#
_entry.id   5c4ba71bd789506c3a6cbcb9bbc23fdb
#
_cell.length_a   1.000
_cell.length_b   1.000
_cell.length_c   1.000
_cell.angle_alpha   90.00
_cell.angle_beta   90.00
_cell.angle_gamma   90.00
#
_symmetry.space_group_name_H-M   'P 1'
#
loop_
_entity.id
_entity.type
_entity.pdbx_description
1 polymer ?
#
loop_
_entity_poly.entity_id
_entity_poly.type
_entity_poly.pdbx_seq_one_letter_code
_entity_poly.pdbx_strand_id
1 'polypeptide(L)'
;TNDGTEFLMYARQIYGQYESVVEKYSEGGSYKKKFGVSTQHYSFAVKAFVDMVQKFDVSEYEFAIRETKTADVISDVSTMKSEVGVLYLSDFNRKALLKLLHSANLEFHHLIDCQAYVYLWKNHPLANEKSISYSQLAKYPCLSFEQGDKSSFYLSEEILSTNEYSRTVKASDRATMLNLMVGLNGYTLCSGIICEELNGSDYLAIPFEGDEQNQNSDMEIGYITRKNSILSKVGNLYVSSLKKYLEQNTVSAE
;
A
#
# COMPACT_ATOMS: atom_id res chain seq x y z
N THR A 1 26.91 -10.05 -6.60
CA THR A 1 26.78 -11.41 -7.18
C THR A 1 25.49 -12.04 -6.72
N ASN A 2 24.92 -12.94 -7.50
CA ASN A 2 23.69 -13.65 -7.12
C ASN A 2 23.87 -14.40 -5.79
N ASP A 3 25.01 -15.07 -5.61
CA ASP A 3 25.34 -15.79 -4.37
C ASP A 3 25.42 -14.85 -3.16
N GLY A 4 25.96 -13.63 -3.36
CA GLY A 4 26.00 -12.61 -2.29
C GLY A 4 24.61 -12.11 -1.89
N THR A 5 23.70 -11.99 -2.85
CA THR A 5 22.30 -11.63 -2.57
C THR A 5 21.59 -12.75 -1.82
N GLU A 6 21.79 -13.99 -2.23
CA GLU A 6 21.25 -15.17 -1.56
C GLU A 6 21.80 -15.33 -0.14
N PHE A 7 23.10 -15.17 0.04
CA PHE A 7 23.74 -15.19 1.36
C PHE A 7 23.14 -14.10 2.29
N LEU A 8 23.00 -12.87 1.79
CA LEU A 8 22.42 -11.77 2.58
C LEU A 8 20.97 -12.05 3.00
N MET A 9 20.21 -12.74 2.17
CA MET A 9 18.85 -13.16 2.52
C MET A 9 18.85 -14.12 3.72
N TYR A 10 19.69 -15.16 3.69
CA TYR A 10 19.82 -16.10 4.82
C TYR A 10 20.42 -15.43 6.07
N ALA A 11 21.44 -14.59 5.90
CA ALA A 11 22.06 -13.87 7.01
C ALA A 11 21.06 -12.95 7.72
N ARG A 12 20.22 -12.23 6.98
CA ARG A 12 19.14 -11.40 7.55
C ARG A 12 18.10 -12.23 8.29
N GLN A 13 17.76 -13.40 7.76
CA GLN A 13 16.83 -14.31 8.42
C GLN A 13 17.37 -14.80 9.78
N ILE A 14 18.60 -15.26 9.82
CA ILE A 14 19.26 -15.72 11.04
C ILE A 14 19.37 -14.56 12.04
N TYR A 15 19.80 -13.40 11.58
CA TYR A 15 19.98 -12.22 12.41
C TYR A 15 18.63 -11.73 13.00
N GLY A 16 17.57 -11.70 12.21
CA GLY A 16 16.23 -11.32 12.69
C GLY A 16 15.69 -12.30 13.74
N GLN A 17 15.93 -13.61 13.58
CA GLN A 17 15.58 -14.62 14.59
C GLN A 17 16.41 -14.43 15.86
N TYR A 18 17.71 -14.17 15.74
CA TYR A 18 18.60 -13.88 16.86
C TYR A 18 18.13 -12.64 17.63
N GLU A 19 17.85 -11.52 16.93
CA GLU A 19 17.31 -10.30 17.56
C GLU A 19 16.00 -10.58 18.32
N SER A 20 15.09 -11.38 17.74
CA SER A 20 13.84 -11.76 18.41
C SER A 20 14.06 -12.57 19.70
N VAL A 21 15.06 -13.44 19.72
CA VAL A 21 15.46 -14.20 20.91
C VAL A 21 16.09 -13.28 21.95
N VAL A 22 17.00 -12.43 21.53
CA VAL A 22 17.66 -11.44 22.41
C VAL A 22 16.61 -10.50 23.03
N GLU A 23 15.69 -9.95 22.22
CA GLU A 23 14.61 -9.08 22.71
C GLU A 23 13.71 -9.76 23.74
N LYS A 24 13.46 -11.06 23.57
CA LYS A 24 12.60 -11.83 24.46
C LYS A 24 13.25 -12.19 25.79
N TYR A 25 14.57 -12.41 25.81
CA TYR A 25 15.27 -13.01 26.93
C TYR A 25 16.37 -12.15 27.56
N SER A 26 16.76 -11.00 26.97
CA SER A 26 17.77 -10.09 27.55
C SER A 26 17.11 -9.07 28.47
N GLU A 27 17.43 -9.11 29.73
CA GLU A 27 17.13 -8.05 30.69
C GLU A 27 18.14 -6.89 30.48
N GLY A 28 17.70 -5.75 29.96
CA GLY A 28 18.44 -4.48 30.02
C GLY A 28 19.43 -4.17 28.89
N GLY A 29 19.45 -4.88 27.79
CA GLY A 29 20.24 -4.52 26.62
C GLY A 29 19.57 -3.38 25.81
N SER A 30 20.21 -2.19 25.74
CA SER A 30 19.78 -1.10 24.85
C SER A 30 20.14 -1.44 23.41
N TYR A 31 19.36 -2.30 22.76
CA TYR A 31 19.49 -2.52 21.32
C TYR A 31 18.55 -1.58 20.56
N LYS A 32 19.10 -0.90 19.54
CA LYS A 32 18.32 -0.09 18.62
C LYS A 32 17.32 -0.98 17.88
N LYS A 33 16.03 -0.79 18.13
CA LYS A 33 14.96 -1.56 17.47
C LYS A 33 14.93 -1.24 15.99
N LYS A 34 14.90 -2.27 15.14
CA LYS A 34 14.80 -2.11 13.68
C LYS A 34 13.46 -2.66 13.21
N PHE A 35 12.84 -1.92 12.31
CA PHE A 35 11.59 -2.34 11.69
C PHE A 35 11.43 -1.67 10.32
N GLY A 36 10.95 -2.42 9.34
CA GLY A 36 10.69 -1.92 8.00
C GLY A 36 9.32 -2.30 7.49
N VAL A 37 8.66 -1.37 6.82
CA VAL A 37 7.42 -1.58 6.06
C VAL A 37 7.64 -1.13 4.63
N SER A 38 7.15 -1.91 3.67
CA SER A 38 7.01 -1.49 2.27
C SER A 38 5.53 -1.52 1.88
N THR A 39 5.05 -0.51 1.20
CA THR A 39 3.64 -0.36 0.86
C THR A 39 3.47 0.22 -0.52
N GLN A 40 2.38 -0.13 -1.20
CA GLN A 40 1.86 0.69 -2.28
C GLN A 40 1.54 2.09 -1.72
N HIS A 41 1.19 3.05 -2.57
CA HIS A 41 1.06 4.46 -2.16
C HIS A 41 -0.23 4.73 -1.36
N TYR A 42 -0.30 4.17 -0.15
CA TYR A 42 -1.45 4.30 0.76
C TYR A 42 -1.19 5.23 1.94
N SER A 43 -1.89 6.36 1.99
CA SER A 43 -1.78 7.31 3.10
C SER A 43 -2.18 6.69 4.47
N PHE A 44 -3.14 5.77 4.49
CA PHE A 44 -3.53 5.06 5.70
C PHE A 44 -2.42 4.15 6.25
N ALA A 45 -1.60 3.56 5.37
CA ALA A 45 -0.45 2.74 5.79
C ALA A 45 0.63 3.61 6.46
N VAL A 46 0.85 4.81 5.92
CA VAL A 46 1.75 5.81 6.54
C VAL A 46 1.19 6.30 7.88
N LYS A 47 -0.11 6.59 7.97
CA LYS A 47 -0.75 7.00 9.24
C LYS A 47 -0.62 5.92 10.31
N ALA A 48 -0.88 4.67 9.98
CA ALA A 48 -0.71 3.55 10.90
C ALA A 48 0.76 3.42 11.39
N PHE A 49 1.72 3.73 10.51
CA PHE A 49 3.14 3.75 10.87
C PHE A 49 3.46 4.90 11.83
N VAL A 50 2.93 6.11 11.60
CA VAL A 50 3.06 7.24 12.52
C VAL A 50 2.49 6.90 13.89
N ASP A 51 1.27 6.35 13.94
CA ASP A 51 0.60 5.95 15.19
C ASP A 51 1.37 4.86 15.94
N MET A 52 2.04 3.98 15.23
CA MET A 52 2.92 2.97 15.81
C MET A 52 4.17 3.62 16.40
N VAL A 53 4.85 4.49 15.63
CA VAL A 53 6.09 5.17 16.09
C VAL A 53 5.85 6.01 17.33
N GLN A 54 4.72 6.71 17.42
CA GLN A 54 4.37 7.54 18.58
C GLN A 54 4.22 6.76 19.89
N LYS A 55 4.11 5.43 19.84
CA LYS A 55 4.07 4.56 21.03
C LYS A 55 5.47 4.23 21.59
N PHE A 56 6.54 4.66 20.90
CA PHE A 56 7.92 4.45 21.34
C PHE A 56 8.49 5.74 21.91
N ASP A 57 8.46 5.86 23.22
CA ASP A 57 8.69 7.14 23.92
C ASP A 57 10.18 7.47 24.14
N VAL A 58 11.05 6.49 24.41
CA VAL A 58 12.45 6.78 24.85
C VAL A 58 13.46 5.75 24.32
N SER A 59 13.03 4.72 23.62
CA SER A 59 13.93 3.68 23.13
C SER A 59 14.56 4.07 21.80
N GLU A 60 15.85 3.82 21.64
CA GLU A 60 16.52 3.98 20.35
C GLU A 60 15.89 3.04 19.31
N TYR A 61 15.51 3.59 18.14
CA TYR A 61 14.96 2.82 17.04
C TYR A 61 15.48 3.30 15.69
N GLU A 62 15.39 2.42 14.71
CA GLU A 62 15.65 2.68 13.29
C GLU A 62 14.51 2.07 12.50
N PHE A 63 13.48 2.86 12.27
CA PHE A 63 12.29 2.42 11.55
C PHE A 63 12.26 3.02 10.14
N ALA A 64 11.75 2.24 9.18
CA ALA A 64 11.64 2.68 7.79
C ALA A 64 10.28 2.31 7.21
N ILE A 65 9.64 3.28 6.56
CA ILE A 65 8.50 3.03 5.68
C ILE A 65 8.88 3.43 4.26
N ARG A 66 8.50 2.61 3.28
CA ARG A 66 8.78 2.79 1.86
C ARG A 66 7.50 2.69 1.07
N GLU A 67 7.08 3.80 0.49
CA GLU A 67 6.06 3.78 -0.55
C GLU A 67 6.76 3.44 -1.87
N THR A 68 6.37 2.34 -2.50
CA THR A 68 7.10 1.81 -3.64
C THR A 68 6.23 0.92 -4.52
N LYS A 69 6.74 0.52 -5.68
CA LYS A 69 6.09 -0.33 -6.68
C LYS A 69 5.69 -1.69 -6.09
N THR A 70 4.62 -2.27 -6.57
CA THR A 70 4.12 -3.58 -6.10
C THR A 70 5.20 -4.67 -6.14
N ALA A 71 6.02 -4.71 -7.20
CA ALA A 71 7.13 -5.67 -7.29
C ALA A 71 8.18 -5.45 -6.19
N ASP A 72 8.47 -4.20 -5.86
CA ASP A 72 9.44 -3.86 -4.81
C ASP A 72 8.88 -4.14 -3.42
N VAL A 73 7.56 -3.94 -3.18
CA VAL A 73 6.89 -4.36 -1.94
C VAL A 73 7.10 -5.86 -1.71
N ILE A 74 6.85 -6.68 -2.75
CA ILE A 74 7.04 -8.14 -2.69
C ILE A 74 8.51 -8.49 -2.45
N SER A 75 9.43 -7.86 -3.19
CA SER A 75 10.87 -8.08 -3.07
C SER A 75 11.40 -7.70 -1.68
N ASP A 76 10.99 -6.55 -1.16
CA ASP A 76 11.45 -6.04 0.13
C ASP A 76 11.06 -6.98 1.29
N VAL A 77 9.84 -7.56 1.24
CA VAL A 77 9.40 -8.53 2.27
C VAL A 77 10.10 -9.87 2.08
N SER A 78 10.25 -10.36 0.84
CA SER A 78 10.90 -11.63 0.56
C SER A 78 12.38 -11.64 0.98
N THR A 79 13.07 -10.50 0.80
CA THR A 79 14.49 -10.31 1.16
C THR A 79 14.70 -9.79 2.59
N MET A 80 13.63 -9.69 3.39
CA MET A 80 13.66 -9.18 4.78
C MET A 80 14.20 -7.75 4.93
N LYS A 81 14.12 -6.94 3.89
CA LYS A 81 14.35 -5.50 3.97
C LYS A 81 13.19 -4.80 4.66
N SER A 82 11.98 -5.37 4.52
CA SER A 82 10.78 -5.00 5.27
C SER A 82 10.16 -6.26 5.89
N GLU A 83 9.62 -6.12 7.09
CA GLU A 83 8.95 -7.21 7.80
C GLU A 83 7.52 -7.39 7.30
N VAL A 84 6.86 -6.27 6.96
CA VAL A 84 5.48 -6.21 6.50
C VAL A 84 5.43 -5.47 5.17
N GLY A 85 4.63 -5.99 4.24
CA GLY A 85 4.26 -5.29 3.01
C GLY A 85 2.76 -5.01 2.99
N VAL A 86 2.30 -3.90 2.40
CA VAL A 86 0.88 -3.61 2.23
C VAL A 86 0.57 -3.45 0.75
N LEU A 87 -0.41 -4.21 0.27
CA LEU A 87 -0.86 -4.20 -1.13
C LEU A 87 -2.32 -4.63 -1.22
N TYR A 88 -2.92 -4.52 -2.41
CA TYR A 88 -4.27 -4.98 -2.66
C TYR A 88 -4.33 -6.14 -3.66
N LEU A 89 -5.41 -6.91 -3.55
CA LEU A 89 -5.86 -7.88 -4.53
C LEU A 89 -7.20 -7.43 -5.12
N SER A 90 -7.44 -7.79 -6.37
CA SER A 90 -8.75 -7.70 -7.04
C SER A 90 -8.96 -8.97 -7.86
N ASP A 91 -10.14 -9.20 -8.38
CA ASP A 91 -10.41 -10.37 -9.23
C ASP A 91 -9.43 -10.45 -10.41
N PHE A 92 -9.04 -9.31 -10.95
CA PHE A 92 -8.09 -9.23 -12.07
C PHE A 92 -6.69 -9.71 -11.69
N ASN A 93 -6.12 -9.22 -10.58
CA ASN A 93 -4.72 -9.46 -10.24
C ASN A 93 -4.49 -10.62 -9.26
N ARG A 94 -5.52 -11.07 -8.53
CA ARG A 94 -5.46 -12.05 -7.45
C ARG A 94 -4.66 -13.30 -7.82
N LYS A 95 -5.02 -13.95 -8.92
CA LYS A 95 -4.37 -15.21 -9.31
C LYS A 95 -2.88 -15.03 -9.60
N ALA A 96 -2.53 -13.94 -10.28
CA ALA A 96 -1.15 -13.63 -10.63
C ALA A 96 -0.34 -13.25 -9.39
N LEU A 97 -0.86 -12.35 -8.56
CA LEU A 97 -0.18 -11.90 -7.33
C LEU A 97 -0.03 -13.03 -6.31
N LEU A 98 -1.07 -13.83 -6.04
CA LEU A 98 -0.95 -14.96 -5.12
C LEU A 98 0.09 -15.98 -5.60
N LYS A 99 0.21 -16.21 -6.91
CA LYS A 99 1.27 -17.06 -7.46
C LYS A 99 2.66 -16.46 -7.23
N LEU A 100 2.84 -15.15 -7.42
CA LEU A 100 4.09 -14.44 -7.14
C LEU A 100 4.43 -14.50 -5.66
N LEU A 101 3.49 -14.22 -4.78
CA LEU A 101 3.67 -14.30 -3.33
C LEU A 101 4.09 -15.71 -2.89
N HIS A 102 3.40 -16.73 -3.38
CA HIS A 102 3.76 -18.12 -3.09
C HIS A 102 5.19 -18.46 -3.56
N SER A 103 5.57 -18.03 -4.77
CA SER A 103 6.92 -18.26 -5.32
C SER A 103 8.00 -17.53 -4.51
N ALA A 104 7.66 -16.39 -3.90
CA ALA A 104 8.54 -15.61 -3.04
C ALA A 104 8.51 -16.06 -1.56
N ASN A 105 7.82 -17.17 -1.24
CA ASN A 105 7.62 -17.67 0.12
C ASN A 105 6.92 -16.65 1.05
N LEU A 106 5.92 -15.94 0.50
CA LEU A 106 5.11 -14.96 1.21
C LEU A 106 3.67 -15.46 1.36
N GLU A 107 2.97 -14.92 2.33
CA GLU A 107 1.54 -15.13 2.55
C GLU A 107 0.81 -13.78 2.65
N PHE A 108 -0.42 -13.75 2.14
CA PHE A 108 -1.29 -12.58 2.18
C PHE A 108 -2.29 -12.72 3.32
N HIS A 109 -2.47 -11.65 4.06
CA HIS A 109 -3.41 -11.55 5.17
C HIS A 109 -4.41 -10.43 4.88
N HIS A 110 -5.68 -10.79 4.81
CA HIS A 110 -6.78 -9.87 4.57
C HIS A 110 -6.88 -8.82 5.68
N LEU A 111 -7.18 -7.59 5.32
CA LEU A 111 -7.47 -6.48 6.23
C LEU A 111 -8.90 -5.97 6.03
N ILE A 112 -9.26 -5.61 4.79
CA ILE A 112 -10.55 -5.01 4.47
C ILE A 112 -10.88 -5.14 2.99
N ASP A 113 -12.19 -5.26 2.70
CA ASP A 113 -12.74 -5.11 1.35
C ASP A 113 -13.28 -3.70 1.17
N CYS A 114 -13.00 -3.10 0.03
CA CYS A 114 -13.46 -1.77 -0.33
C CYS A 114 -13.79 -1.70 -1.82
N GLN A 115 -14.58 -0.70 -2.20
CA GLN A 115 -14.93 -0.44 -3.59
C GLN A 115 -14.04 0.64 -4.19
N ALA A 116 -14.10 0.79 -5.50
CA ALA A 116 -13.37 1.85 -6.19
C ALA A 116 -13.97 3.22 -5.92
N TYR A 117 -13.11 4.19 -5.71
CA TYR A 117 -13.42 5.60 -5.62
C TYR A 117 -12.55 6.39 -6.59
N VAL A 118 -13.08 7.50 -7.06
CA VAL A 118 -12.34 8.49 -7.85
C VAL A 118 -11.71 9.48 -6.88
N TYR A 119 -10.39 9.55 -6.87
CA TYR A 119 -9.64 10.50 -6.06
C TYR A 119 -9.23 11.70 -6.91
N LEU A 120 -9.64 12.89 -6.49
CA LEU A 120 -9.46 14.14 -7.19
C LEU A 120 -9.37 15.32 -6.23
N TRP A 121 -8.95 16.49 -6.71
CA TRP A 121 -8.88 17.69 -5.88
C TRP A 121 -10.26 18.38 -5.75
N LYS A 122 -10.48 19.11 -4.66
CA LYS A 122 -11.79 19.67 -4.26
C LYS A 122 -12.41 20.67 -5.27
N ASN A 123 -11.60 21.30 -6.12
CA ASN A 123 -12.10 22.20 -7.16
C ASN A 123 -12.11 21.54 -8.55
N HIS A 124 -11.98 20.22 -8.63
CA HIS A 124 -12.16 19.49 -9.87
C HIS A 124 -13.58 19.69 -10.39
N PRO A 125 -13.82 19.78 -11.73
CA PRO A 125 -15.17 19.96 -12.26
C PRO A 125 -16.20 18.91 -11.84
N LEU A 126 -15.76 17.71 -11.45
CA LEU A 126 -16.61 16.62 -10.95
C LEU A 126 -16.66 16.55 -9.40
N ALA A 127 -16.09 17.51 -8.68
CA ALA A 127 -15.97 17.42 -7.22
C ALA A 127 -17.32 17.45 -6.47
N ASN A 128 -18.39 17.94 -7.11
CA ASN A 128 -19.73 18.02 -6.51
C ASN A 128 -20.66 16.86 -6.92
N GLU A 129 -20.16 15.89 -7.69
CA GLU A 129 -20.92 14.69 -8.06
C GLU A 129 -21.08 13.75 -6.85
N LYS A 130 -22.19 13.02 -6.79
CA LYS A 130 -22.42 12.01 -5.76
C LYS A 130 -21.72 10.69 -6.08
N SER A 131 -21.61 10.37 -7.36
CA SER A 131 -20.86 9.27 -7.92
C SER A 131 -20.33 9.68 -9.29
N ILE A 132 -19.26 9.06 -9.75
CA ILE A 132 -18.60 9.41 -11.01
C ILE A 132 -18.50 8.16 -11.88
N SER A 133 -19.05 8.22 -13.09
CA SER A 133 -18.97 7.16 -14.08
C SER A 133 -17.71 7.24 -14.94
N TYR A 134 -17.35 6.13 -15.58
CA TYR A 134 -16.22 6.07 -16.49
C TYR A 134 -16.33 7.10 -17.66
N SER A 135 -17.54 7.29 -18.20
CA SER A 135 -17.79 8.24 -19.30
C SER A 135 -17.53 9.71 -18.91
N GLN A 136 -17.81 10.08 -17.66
CA GLN A 136 -17.50 11.43 -17.16
C GLN A 136 -15.99 11.65 -17.03
N LEU A 137 -15.24 10.60 -16.67
CA LEU A 137 -13.78 10.63 -16.52
C LEU A 137 -13.01 10.76 -17.84
N ALA A 138 -13.59 10.36 -18.98
CA ALA A 138 -12.94 10.36 -20.29
C ALA A 138 -12.37 11.74 -20.73
N LYS A 139 -12.88 12.83 -20.15
CA LYS A 139 -12.45 14.20 -20.44
C LYS A 139 -11.17 14.62 -19.70
N TYR A 140 -10.79 13.88 -18.67
CA TYR A 140 -9.71 14.23 -17.75
C TYR A 140 -8.57 13.21 -17.82
N PRO A 141 -7.31 13.60 -17.52
CA PRO A 141 -6.21 12.66 -17.51
C PRO A 141 -6.30 11.69 -16.31
N CYS A 142 -6.21 10.41 -16.60
CA CYS A 142 -6.03 9.38 -15.59
C CYS A 142 -4.57 9.40 -15.11
N LEU A 143 -4.40 9.53 -13.80
CA LEU A 143 -3.09 9.53 -13.16
C LEU A 143 -2.87 8.15 -12.53
N SER A 144 -1.67 7.61 -12.70
CA SER A 144 -1.30 6.30 -12.14
C SER A 144 0.14 6.30 -11.62
N PHE A 145 0.45 5.37 -10.72
CA PHE A 145 1.82 5.17 -10.28
C PHE A 145 2.60 4.31 -11.27
N GLU A 146 3.83 4.74 -11.53
CA GLU A 146 4.73 4.02 -12.43
C GLU A 146 5.18 2.70 -11.81
N GLN A 147 4.97 1.58 -12.51
CA GLN A 147 5.38 0.25 -12.05
C GLN A 147 6.69 -0.26 -12.68
N GLY A 148 7.33 0.55 -13.55
CA GLY A 148 8.57 0.21 -14.28
C GLY A 148 8.30 -0.42 -15.65
N ASP A 149 9.32 -0.41 -16.52
CA ASP A 149 9.21 -0.74 -17.95
C ASP A 149 8.84 -2.20 -18.26
N LYS A 150 9.07 -3.10 -17.32
CA LYS A 150 8.80 -4.55 -17.49
C LYS A 150 7.62 -5.02 -16.62
N SER A 151 6.86 -4.11 -16.02
CA SER A 151 5.78 -4.49 -15.13
C SER A 151 4.57 -5.00 -15.93
N SER A 152 4.01 -6.10 -15.44
CA SER A 152 2.72 -6.59 -15.88
C SER A 152 1.60 -5.69 -15.34
N PHE A 153 0.49 -5.55 -16.07
CA PHE A 153 -0.74 -4.89 -15.58
C PHE A 153 -1.24 -5.44 -14.24
N TYR A 154 -0.92 -6.69 -13.91
CA TYR A 154 -1.24 -7.29 -12.61
C TYR A 154 -0.53 -6.63 -11.42
N LEU A 155 0.50 -5.83 -11.67
CA LEU A 155 1.26 -5.10 -10.64
C LEU A 155 0.80 -3.65 -10.47
N SER A 156 -0.19 -3.19 -11.25
CA SER A 156 -0.73 -1.83 -11.12
C SER A 156 -1.33 -1.61 -9.73
N GLU A 157 -1.18 -0.42 -9.20
CA GLU A 157 -1.71 -0.03 -7.89
C GLU A 157 -3.14 0.48 -7.98
N GLU A 158 -3.55 0.91 -9.17
CA GLU A 158 -4.89 1.39 -9.44
C GLU A 158 -5.77 0.25 -9.93
N ILE A 159 -6.99 0.21 -9.43
CA ILE A 159 -8.03 -0.66 -9.94
C ILE A 159 -8.44 -0.22 -11.34
N LEU A 160 -8.97 -1.14 -12.14
CA LEU A 160 -9.36 -0.90 -13.54
C LEU A 160 -8.21 -0.42 -14.44
N SER A 161 -6.97 -0.74 -14.08
CA SER A 161 -5.75 -0.37 -14.84
C SER A 161 -5.69 -0.97 -16.25
N THR A 162 -6.54 -1.93 -16.57
CA THR A 162 -6.67 -2.54 -17.91
C THR A 162 -7.57 -1.77 -18.86
N ASN A 163 -8.31 -0.79 -18.36
CA ASN A 163 -9.18 0.03 -19.19
C ASN A 163 -8.34 0.94 -20.11
N GLU A 164 -8.89 1.22 -21.28
CA GLU A 164 -8.29 2.17 -22.22
C GLU A 164 -8.57 3.60 -21.79
N TYR A 165 -7.56 4.27 -21.29
CA TYR A 165 -7.61 5.70 -20.97
C TYR A 165 -6.97 6.51 -22.09
N SER A 166 -7.73 7.41 -22.72
CA SER A 166 -7.23 8.25 -23.82
C SER A 166 -6.12 9.22 -23.39
N ARG A 167 -6.04 9.55 -22.10
CA ARG A 167 -5.03 10.43 -21.52
C ARG A 167 -4.53 9.83 -20.22
N THR A 168 -3.24 9.51 -20.17
CA THR A 168 -2.60 8.96 -18.98
C THR A 168 -1.34 9.74 -18.63
N VAL A 169 -1.13 9.97 -17.34
CA VAL A 169 0.11 10.53 -16.83
C VAL A 169 0.57 9.65 -15.67
N LYS A 170 1.84 9.26 -15.69
CA LYS A 170 2.42 8.43 -14.64
C LYS A 170 3.28 9.26 -13.70
N ALA A 171 3.17 9.01 -12.40
CA ALA A 171 3.98 9.61 -11.36
C ALA A 171 4.74 8.54 -10.58
N SER A 172 5.87 8.89 -10.01
CA SER A 172 6.70 7.98 -9.21
C SER A 172 6.50 8.12 -7.71
N ASP A 173 5.79 9.18 -7.28
CA ASP A 173 5.56 9.49 -5.87
C ASP A 173 4.23 10.23 -5.66
N ARG A 174 3.76 10.20 -4.41
CA ARG A 174 2.47 10.77 -4.03
C ARG A 174 2.44 12.30 -4.11
N ALA A 175 3.51 12.99 -3.80
CA ALA A 175 3.54 14.45 -3.84
C ALA A 175 3.38 14.94 -5.29
N THR A 176 4.09 14.32 -6.23
CA THR A 176 3.93 14.57 -7.67
C THR A 176 2.51 14.25 -8.14
N MET A 177 1.95 13.11 -7.70
CA MET A 177 0.56 12.72 -8.02
C MET A 177 -0.44 13.81 -7.62
N LEU A 178 -0.36 14.30 -6.38
CA LEU A 178 -1.24 15.34 -5.86
C LEU A 178 -1.09 16.67 -6.64
N ASN A 179 0.12 17.05 -6.99
CA ASN A 179 0.38 18.23 -7.81
C ASN A 179 -0.22 18.12 -9.22
N LEU A 180 -0.16 16.92 -9.83
CA LEU A 180 -0.77 16.65 -11.13
C LEU A 180 -2.30 16.68 -11.07
N MET A 181 -2.91 16.22 -9.98
CA MET A 181 -4.36 16.34 -9.76
C MET A 181 -4.81 17.80 -9.82
N VAL A 182 -4.09 18.68 -9.15
CA VAL A 182 -4.40 20.12 -9.15
C VAL A 182 -4.09 20.76 -10.51
N GLY A 183 -2.89 20.50 -11.03
CA GLY A 183 -2.39 21.22 -12.23
C GLY A 183 -3.07 20.81 -13.53
N LEU A 184 -3.58 19.57 -13.62
CA LEU A 184 -4.17 19.02 -14.85
C LEU A 184 -5.66 18.70 -14.73
N ASN A 185 -6.30 18.96 -13.60
CA ASN A 185 -7.61 18.38 -13.26
C ASN A 185 -7.60 16.86 -13.50
N GLY A 186 -6.51 16.20 -13.05
CA GLY A 186 -6.38 14.77 -13.17
C GLY A 186 -7.08 14.04 -12.01
N TYR A 187 -7.29 12.75 -12.21
CA TYR A 187 -7.86 11.87 -11.19
C TYR A 187 -7.09 10.56 -11.14
N THR A 188 -7.21 9.83 -10.02
CA THR A 188 -6.81 8.42 -9.94
C THR A 188 -7.93 7.58 -9.32
N LEU A 189 -7.89 6.27 -9.52
CA LEU A 189 -8.81 5.33 -8.87
C LEU A 189 -8.14 4.75 -7.63
N CYS A 190 -8.85 4.74 -6.52
CA CYS A 190 -8.33 4.33 -5.22
C CYS A 190 -9.38 3.57 -4.38
N SER A 191 -9.00 3.14 -3.20
CA SER A 191 -9.86 2.45 -2.23
C SER A 191 -10.88 3.33 -1.50
N GLY A 192 -10.85 4.65 -1.71
CA GLY A 192 -11.66 5.59 -0.93
C GLY A 192 -11.14 5.87 0.48
N ILE A 193 -10.21 5.08 0.98
CA ILE A 193 -9.63 5.24 2.33
C ILE A 193 -8.47 6.23 2.26
N ILE A 194 -8.79 7.50 2.50
CA ILE A 194 -7.83 8.61 2.43
C ILE A 194 -7.55 9.14 3.83
N CYS A 195 -6.28 9.33 4.15
CA CYS A 195 -5.90 10.00 5.38
C CYS A 195 -5.86 11.52 5.15
N GLU A 196 -6.95 12.20 5.47
CA GLU A 196 -7.06 13.65 5.34
C GLU A 196 -6.05 14.39 6.24
N GLU A 197 -5.77 13.86 7.42
CA GLU A 197 -4.77 14.42 8.35
C GLU A 197 -3.36 14.55 7.69
N LEU A 198 -2.99 13.60 6.82
CA LEU A 198 -1.68 13.60 6.16
C LEU A 198 -1.70 14.22 4.76
N ASN A 199 -2.79 14.04 4.02
CA ASN A 199 -2.92 14.54 2.64
C ASN A 199 -3.52 15.94 2.56
N GLY A 200 -4.12 16.43 3.66
CA GLY A 200 -4.88 17.69 3.67
C GLY A 200 -6.31 17.53 3.16
N SER A 201 -7.15 18.53 3.43
CA SER A 201 -8.57 18.58 3.07
C SER A 201 -8.84 19.10 1.65
N ASP A 202 -7.81 19.18 0.81
CA ASP A 202 -7.92 19.69 -0.56
C ASP A 202 -8.27 18.60 -1.59
N TYR A 203 -8.42 17.35 -1.14
CA TYR A 203 -8.67 16.20 -2.00
C TYR A 203 -9.88 15.42 -1.52
N LEU A 204 -10.64 14.87 -2.47
CA LEU A 204 -11.89 14.15 -2.22
C LEU A 204 -11.82 12.76 -2.86
N ALA A 205 -12.43 11.79 -2.19
CA ALA A 205 -12.72 10.48 -2.75
C ALA A 205 -14.22 10.36 -3.00
N ILE A 206 -14.63 10.25 -4.26
CA ILE A 206 -16.04 10.16 -4.67
C ILE A 206 -16.29 8.74 -5.19
N PRO A 207 -17.40 8.08 -4.81
CA PRO A 207 -17.71 6.73 -5.27
C PRO A 207 -17.61 6.62 -6.80
N PHE A 208 -16.91 5.58 -7.27
CA PHE A 208 -16.90 5.25 -8.69
C PHE A 208 -18.14 4.43 -9.03
N GLU A 209 -18.89 4.86 -10.05
CA GLU A 209 -20.03 4.13 -10.56
C GLU A 209 -19.58 3.24 -11.72
N GLY A 210 -19.48 1.93 -11.45
CA GLY A 210 -19.18 0.93 -12.48
C GLY A 210 -20.30 0.83 -13.51
N ASP A 211 -19.94 0.48 -14.73
CA ASP A 211 -20.87 0.15 -15.81
C ASP A 211 -20.86 -1.36 -16.12
N GLU A 212 -21.67 -1.80 -17.09
CA GLU A 212 -21.76 -3.23 -17.50
C GLU A 212 -20.42 -3.81 -17.98
N GLN A 213 -19.46 -2.95 -18.42
CA GLN A 213 -18.15 -3.36 -18.93
C GLN A 213 -17.06 -3.30 -17.85
N ASN A 214 -17.31 -2.56 -16.77
CA ASN A 214 -16.34 -2.30 -15.70
C ASN A 214 -16.89 -2.74 -14.32
N GLN A 215 -17.33 -4.01 -14.23
CA GLN A 215 -17.95 -4.53 -13.00
C GLN A 215 -16.97 -4.81 -11.86
N ASN A 216 -15.65 -4.87 -12.12
CA ASN A 216 -14.64 -5.21 -11.12
C ASN A 216 -14.15 -3.96 -10.39
N SER A 217 -14.98 -3.45 -9.50
CA SER A 217 -14.64 -2.31 -8.66
C SER A 217 -14.21 -2.69 -7.23
N ASP A 218 -14.16 -3.99 -6.90
CA ASP A 218 -13.83 -4.47 -5.58
C ASP A 218 -12.32 -4.63 -5.39
N MET A 219 -11.84 -4.13 -4.25
CA MET A 219 -10.44 -4.20 -3.80
C MET A 219 -10.39 -4.89 -2.45
N GLU A 220 -9.57 -5.94 -2.34
CA GLU A 220 -9.20 -6.53 -1.07
C GLU A 220 -7.83 -5.99 -0.64
N ILE A 221 -7.81 -5.08 0.32
CA ILE A 221 -6.56 -4.59 0.90
C ILE A 221 -6.09 -5.57 1.97
N GLY A 222 -4.80 -5.87 1.94
CA GLY A 222 -4.17 -6.74 2.91
C GLY A 222 -2.71 -6.42 3.13
N TYR A 223 -2.11 -7.19 4.02
CA TYR A 223 -0.67 -7.14 4.22
C TYR A 223 -0.03 -8.49 3.92
N ILE A 224 1.23 -8.46 3.55
CA ILE A 224 2.04 -9.64 3.27
C ILE A 224 3.16 -9.78 4.29
N THR A 225 3.45 -11.02 4.65
CA THR A 225 4.57 -11.40 5.51
C THR A 225 5.29 -12.61 4.90
N ARG A 226 6.46 -12.93 5.39
CA ARG A 226 7.08 -14.22 5.05
C ARG A 226 6.28 -15.36 5.66
N LYS A 227 6.11 -16.42 4.89
CA LYS A 227 5.43 -17.63 5.32
C LYS A 227 6.13 -18.23 6.52
N ASN A 228 5.35 -18.65 7.52
CA ASN A 228 5.84 -19.21 8.79
C ASN A 228 6.74 -18.28 9.61
N SER A 229 6.78 -16.96 9.32
CA SER A 229 7.49 -16.01 10.17
C SER A 229 6.61 -15.54 11.34
N ILE A 230 7.25 -15.28 12.46
CA ILE A 230 6.60 -14.65 13.61
C ILE A 230 6.92 -13.17 13.54
N LEU A 231 5.89 -12.33 13.52
CA LEU A 231 6.07 -10.90 13.56
C LEU A 231 6.74 -10.47 14.88
N SER A 232 7.67 -9.52 14.76
CA SER A 232 8.25 -8.84 15.91
C SER A 232 7.17 -8.11 16.73
N LYS A 233 7.50 -7.67 17.93
CA LYS A 233 6.58 -6.83 18.73
C LYS A 233 6.22 -5.55 17.99
N VAL A 234 7.17 -4.94 17.27
CA VAL A 234 6.97 -3.74 16.47
C VAL A 234 6.05 -4.05 15.28
N GLY A 235 6.29 -5.16 14.58
CA GLY A 235 5.45 -5.62 13.46
C GLY A 235 4.00 -5.86 13.89
N ASN A 236 3.78 -6.53 15.03
CA ASN A 236 2.45 -6.73 15.60
C ASN A 236 1.77 -5.40 15.96
N LEU A 237 2.53 -4.44 16.50
CA LEU A 237 2.01 -3.13 16.84
C LEU A 237 1.61 -2.33 15.60
N TYR A 238 2.41 -2.40 14.52
CA TYR A 238 2.08 -1.79 13.24
C TYR A 238 0.80 -2.39 12.65
N VAL A 239 0.70 -3.71 12.55
CA VAL A 239 -0.49 -4.39 12.02
C VAL A 239 -1.73 -4.05 12.86
N SER A 240 -1.60 -3.98 14.18
CA SER A 240 -2.70 -3.57 15.08
C SER A 240 -3.12 -2.12 14.83
N SER A 241 -2.17 -1.20 14.62
CA SER A 241 -2.46 0.22 14.28
C SER A 241 -3.13 0.32 12.92
N LEU A 242 -2.69 -0.48 11.94
CA LEU A 242 -3.27 -0.54 10.60
C LEU A 242 -4.74 -1.00 10.63
N LYS A 243 -5.02 -2.12 11.34
CA LYS A 243 -6.38 -2.62 11.52
C LYS A 243 -7.28 -1.59 12.19
N LYS A 244 -6.82 -1.02 13.30
CA LYS A 244 -7.57 0.01 14.02
C LYS A 244 -7.92 1.21 13.15
N TYR A 245 -6.96 1.70 12.35
CA TYR A 245 -7.20 2.82 11.45
C TYR A 245 -8.26 2.48 10.39
N LEU A 246 -8.15 1.31 9.76
CA LEU A 246 -9.09 0.85 8.75
C LEU A 246 -10.50 0.67 9.31
N GLU A 247 -10.66 0.05 10.48
CA GLU A 247 -11.95 -0.12 11.15
C GLU A 247 -12.64 1.23 11.47
N GLN A 248 -11.87 2.27 11.80
CA GLN A 248 -12.40 3.59 12.16
C GLN A 248 -12.74 4.46 10.94
N ASN A 249 -12.11 4.21 9.80
CA ASN A 249 -12.19 5.06 8.60
C ASN A 249 -12.81 4.35 7.39
N THR A 250 -13.39 3.18 7.60
CA THR A 250 -14.20 2.53 6.57
C THR A 250 -15.49 3.33 6.43
N VAL A 251 -15.72 3.86 5.24
CA VAL A 251 -17.04 4.41 4.91
C VAL A 251 -18.01 3.24 4.93
N SER A 252 -18.90 3.20 5.91
CA SER A 252 -20.00 2.24 5.92
C SER A 252 -20.75 2.42 4.62
N ALA A 253 -20.77 1.40 3.77
CA ALA A 253 -21.65 1.34 2.63
C ALA A 253 -23.08 1.20 3.19
N GLU A 254 -23.75 2.31 3.46
CA GLU A 254 -25.18 2.40 3.67
C GLU A 254 -25.89 2.78 2.38
#